data_fe444491741a447e1f58887ee50d58f3
#
_entry.id   fe444491741a447e1f58887ee50d58f3
#
_cell.length_a   1.000
_cell.length_b   1.000
_cell.length_c   1.000
_cell.angle_alpha   90.00
_cell.angle_beta   90.00
_cell.angle_gamma   90.00
#
_symmetry.space_group_name_H-M   'P 1'
#
loop_
_entity.id
_entity.type
_entity.pdbx_description
1 polymer ?
#
loop_
_entity_poly.entity_id
_entity_poly.type
_entity_poly.pdbx_seq_one_letter_code
_entity_poly.pdbx_strand_id
1 'polypeptide(L)'
;TPSFTVNDEKEFYHCFATSEHGNIFDFVMKTQNFKFGEAVKHLAQLAGMQPYMFSKQDEEREKKWKEYLSIYSQYVDFYHSELLKNESYSNARDYLKNRSLGKEEVKKFKMGFIEKNPSFFEKLKNEFSEQTLVESGLFYLDEKKNTYVERFRGRLIFPINNISGQPIALGGRIIEKLDYLAKYINSPETNFFKKGSNLYNLDLARKLSN
;
A
#
# COMPACT_ATOMS: atom_id res chain seq x y z
N THR A 1 -12.42 -39.04 8.03
CA THR A 1 -11.18 -38.37 8.52
C THR A 1 -11.52 -36.93 8.89
N PRO A 2 -11.09 -36.45 10.05
CA PRO A 2 -11.32 -35.05 10.44
C PRO A 2 -10.68 -34.14 9.41
N SER A 3 -11.48 -33.23 8.86
CA SER A 3 -11.01 -32.25 7.86
C SER A 3 -10.54 -30.94 8.49
N PHE A 4 -10.66 -30.79 9.80
CA PHE A 4 -10.29 -29.58 10.53
C PHE A 4 -9.17 -29.88 11.51
N THR A 5 -8.12 -29.07 11.50
CA THR A 5 -6.96 -29.17 12.39
C THR A 5 -6.64 -27.83 13.01
N VAL A 6 -6.17 -27.86 14.26
CA VAL A 6 -5.64 -26.71 14.99
C VAL A 6 -4.20 -27.04 15.36
N ASN A 7 -3.32 -26.07 15.20
CA ASN A 7 -1.93 -26.13 15.61
C ASN A 7 -1.67 -25.05 16.67
N ASP A 8 -1.58 -25.46 17.93
CA ASP A 8 -1.41 -24.57 19.07
C ASP A 8 -0.05 -23.87 19.06
N GLU A 9 1.03 -24.56 18.64
CA GLU A 9 2.37 -23.97 18.59
C GLU A 9 2.49 -22.84 17.58
N LYS A 10 1.78 -22.97 16.44
CA LYS A 10 1.77 -21.99 15.36
C LYS A 10 0.56 -21.06 15.40
N GLU A 11 -0.33 -21.25 16.38
CA GLU A 11 -1.53 -20.41 16.60
C GLU A 11 -2.42 -20.28 15.37
N PHE A 12 -2.60 -21.37 14.59
CA PHE A 12 -3.46 -21.34 13.41
C PHE A 12 -4.35 -22.59 13.29
N TYR A 13 -5.45 -22.45 12.55
CA TYR A 13 -6.30 -23.55 12.11
C TYR A 13 -6.26 -23.72 10.59
N HIS A 14 -6.55 -24.95 10.14
CA HIS A 14 -6.75 -25.25 8.72
C HIS A 14 -7.87 -26.28 8.55
N CYS A 15 -8.79 -25.98 7.64
CA CYS A 15 -9.86 -26.89 7.22
C CYS A 15 -9.57 -27.44 5.80
N PHE A 16 -9.21 -28.69 5.69
CA PHE A 16 -8.89 -29.33 4.41
C PHE A 16 -10.12 -29.50 3.50
N ALA A 17 -11.34 -29.49 4.06
CA ALA A 17 -12.55 -29.61 3.27
C ALA A 17 -12.93 -28.30 2.53
N THR A 18 -12.65 -27.15 3.14
CA THR A 18 -13.02 -25.83 2.59
C THR A 18 -11.83 -25.00 2.21
N SER A 19 -10.61 -25.47 2.48
CA SER A 19 -9.34 -24.72 2.35
C SER A 19 -9.29 -23.45 3.22
N GLU A 20 -10.20 -23.33 4.18
CA GLU A 20 -10.22 -22.23 5.11
C GLU A 20 -9.12 -22.36 6.16
N HIS A 21 -8.42 -21.28 6.40
CA HIS A 21 -7.34 -21.22 7.38
C HIS A 21 -7.22 -19.83 7.97
N GLY A 22 -6.53 -19.72 9.10
CA GLY A 22 -6.31 -18.44 9.77
C GLY A 22 -5.96 -18.61 11.24
N ASN A 23 -5.86 -17.49 11.93
CA ASN A 23 -5.66 -17.44 13.38
C ASN A 23 -6.99 -17.47 14.15
N ILE A 24 -6.94 -17.36 15.46
CA ILE A 24 -8.13 -17.36 16.33
C ILE A 24 -9.13 -16.23 15.99
N PHE A 25 -8.62 -15.04 15.58
CA PHE A 25 -9.50 -13.93 15.18
C PHE A 25 -10.23 -14.25 13.89
N ASP A 26 -9.53 -14.80 12.89
CA ASP A 26 -10.13 -15.23 11.62
C ASP A 26 -11.20 -16.29 11.86
N PHE A 27 -10.93 -17.23 12.76
CA PHE A 27 -11.88 -18.28 13.13
C PHE A 27 -13.17 -17.70 13.72
N VAL A 28 -13.05 -16.82 14.72
CA VAL A 28 -14.22 -16.23 15.39
C VAL A 28 -14.98 -15.30 14.43
N MET A 29 -14.29 -14.49 13.63
CA MET A 29 -14.92 -13.64 12.63
C MET A 29 -15.78 -14.45 11.65
N LYS A 30 -15.27 -15.58 11.16
CA LYS A 30 -15.97 -16.45 10.21
C LYS A 30 -17.12 -17.25 10.85
N THR A 31 -16.88 -17.86 12.01
CA THR A 31 -17.86 -18.74 12.65
C THR A 31 -19.00 -17.99 13.31
N GLN A 32 -18.75 -16.79 13.83
CA GLN A 32 -19.74 -15.95 14.52
C GLN A 32 -20.24 -14.79 13.64
N ASN A 33 -19.72 -14.66 12.40
CA ASN A 33 -20.01 -13.54 11.50
C ASN A 33 -19.72 -12.17 12.15
N PHE A 34 -18.65 -12.11 12.94
CA PHE A 34 -18.23 -10.88 13.62
C PHE A 34 -17.30 -10.03 12.76
N LYS A 35 -17.40 -8.71 12.94
CA LYS A 35 -16.35 -7.80 12.53
C LYS A 35 -15.14 -7.94 13.47
N PHE A 36 -13.96 -7.50 13.01
CA PHE A 36 -12.72 -7.64 13.80
C PHE A 36 -12.85 -7.11 15.24
N GLY A 37 -13.43 -5.91 15.42
CA GLY A 37 -13.63 -5.32 16.75
C GLY A 37 -14.56 -6.14 17.67
N GLU A 38 -15.55 -6.80 17.08
CA GLU A 38 -16.47 -7.70 17.83
C GLU A 38 -15.75 -9.00 18.21
N ALA A 39 -14.93 -9.55 17.28
CA ALA A 39 -14.12 -10.72 17.57
C ALA A 39 -13.09 -10.46 18.69
N VAL A 40 -12.41 -9.29 18.66
CA VAL A 40 -11.49 -8.88 19.73
C VAL A 40 -12.20 -8.78 21.08
N LYS A 41 -13.38 -8.16 21.14
CA LYS A 41 -14.17 -8.06 22.38
C LYS A 41 -14.58 -9.42 22.91
N HIS A 42 -15.05 -10.29 22.01
CA HIS A 42 -15.49 -11.64 22.36
C HIS A 42 -14.33 -12.49 22.91
N LEU A 43 -13.19 -12.49 22.23
CA LEU A 43 -12.00 -13.23 22.65
C LEU A 43 -11.41 -12.69 23.96
N ALA A 44 -11.39 -11.36 24.13
CA ALA A 44 -10.95 -10.73 25.38
C ALA A 44 -11.85 -11.18 26.56
N GLN A 45 -13.16 -11.22 26.33
CA GLN A 45 -14.11 -11.70 27.35
C GLN A 45 -13.89 -13.16 27.70
N LEU A 46 -13.67 -14.03 26.71
CA LEU A 46 -13.34 -15.44 26.91
C LEU A 46 -12.01 -15.64 27.67
N ALA A 47 -11.04 -14.79 27.41
CA ALA A 47 -9.73 -14.80 28.08
C ALA A 47 -9.76 -14.16 29.49
N GLY A 48 -10.91 -13.68 29.98
CA GLY A 48 -10.99 -12.94 31.22
C GLY A 48 -10.30 -11.58 31.22
N MET A 49 -9.99 -11.05 30.03
CA MET A 49 -9.39 -9.74 29.83
C MET A 49 -10.49 -8.67 29.77
N GLN A 50 -10.15 -7.46 30.19
CA GLN A 50 -11.07 -6.35 29.93
C GLN A 50 -11.20 -6.11 28.42
N PRO A 51 -12.44 -6.01 27.86
CA PRO A 51 -12.63 -5.76 26.45
C PRO A 51 -11.98 -4.43 26.05
N TYR A 52 -11.23 -4.45 24.94
CA TYR A 52 -10.70 -3.22 24.37
C TYR A 52 -11.87 -2.33 23.91
N MET A 53 -11.95 -1.14 24.50
CA MET A 53 -12.93 -0.13 24.10
C MET A 53 -12.29 0.75 23.04
N PHE A 54 -12.76 0.64 21.78
CA PHE A 54 -12.34 1.54 20.73
C PHE A 54 -12.68 2.98 21.13
N SER A 55 -11.64 3.78 21.22
CA SER A 55 -11.77 5.21 21.51
C SER A 55 -12.12 6.00 20.24
N LYS A 56 -12.60 7.24 20.39
CA LYS A 56 -12.75 8.15 19.25
C LYS A 56 -11.44 8.36 18.49
N GLN A 57 -10.31 8.32 19.18
CA GLN A 57 -8.98 8.39 18.58
C GLN A 57 -8.68 7.21 17.68
N ASP A 58 -9.10 5.99 18.05
CA ASP A 58 -8.92 4.80 17.22
C ASP A 58 -9.78 4.86 15.96
N GLU A 59 -11.01 5.36 16.07
CA GLU A 59 -11.90 5.57 14.92
C GLU A 59 -11.34 6.62 13.96
N GLU A 60 -10.82 7.74 14.47
CA GLU A 60 -10.16 8.76 13.65
C GLU A 60 -8.89 8.23 12.98
N ARG A 61 -8.10 7.42 13.70
CA ARG A 61 -6.90 6.80 13.14
C ARG A 61 -7.25 5.80 12.04
N GLU A 62 -8.29 4.99 12.24
CA GLU A 62 -8.78 4.06 11.22
C GLU A 62 -9.30 4.80 9.98
N LYS A 63 -10.05 5.89 10.16
CA LYS A 63 -10.51 6.74 9.07
C LYS A 63 -9.33 7.30 8.27
N LYS A 64 -8.35 7.90 8.94
CA LYS A 64 -7.12 8.42 8.31
C LYS A 64 -6.34 7.33 7.58
N TRP A 65 -6.28 6.12 8.14
CA TRP A 65 -5.65 4.98 7.50
C TRP A 65 -6.35 4.58 6.19
N LYS A 66 -7.69 4.54 6.19
CA LYS A 66 -8.48 4.24 4.98
C LYS A 66 -8.29 5.31 3.90
N GLU A 67 -8.28 6.58 4.28
CA GLU A 67 -8.00 7.69 3.36
C GLU A 67 -6.59 7.57 2.77
N TYR A 68 -5.58 7.29 3.60
CA TYR A 68 -4.19 7.09 3.17
C TYR A 68 -4.07 5.96 2.15
N LEU A 69 -4.66 4.80 2.42
CA LEU A 69 -4.69 3.67 1.49
C LEU A 69 -5.40 4.00 0.18
N SER A 70 -6.52 4.72 0.25
CA SER A 70 -7.27 5.15 -0.93
C SER A 70 -6.44 6.08 -1.81
N ILE A 71 -5.76 7.06 -1.22
CA ILE A 71 -4.85 7.97 -1.94
C ILE A 71 -3.75 7.20 -2.66
N TYR A 72 -3.06 6.29 -1.96
CA TYR A 72 -1.98 5.50 -2.56
C TYR A 72 -2.49 4.56 -3.64
N SER A 73 -3.63 3.91 -3.44
CA SER A 73 -4.22 3.02 -4.46
C SER A 73 -4.57 3.78 -5.72
N GLN A 74 -5.29 4.90 -5.60
CA GLN A 74 -5.67 5.73 -6.75
C GLN A 74 -4.42 6.28 -7.48
N TYR A 75 -3.42 6.72 -6.72
CA TYR A 75 -2.17 7.25 -7.27
C TYR A 75 -1.40 6.20 -8.06
N VAL A 76 -1.21 5.03 -7.49
CA VAL A 76 -0.52 3.91 -8.12
C VAL A 76 -1.28 3.40 -9.34
N ASP A 77 -2.60 3.22 -9.22
CA ASP A 77 -3.45 2.71 -10.31
C ASP A 77 -3.44 3.65 -11.51
N PHE A 78 -3.51 4.94 -11.26
CA PHE A 78 -3.47 5.95 -12.32
C PHE A 78 -2.14 5.89 -13.08
N TYR A 79 -1.01 6.04 -12.40
CA TYR A 79 0.30 6.09 -13.07
C TYR A 79 0.74 4.73 -13.64
N HIS A 80 0.28 3.63 -13.08
CA HIS A 80 0.43 2.31 -13.68
C HIS A 80 -0.34 2.21 -15.01
N SER A 81 -1.60 2.63 -15.01
CA SER A 81 -2.44 2.65 -16.23
C SER A 81 -1.83 3.54 -17.31
N GLU A 82 -1.36 4.73 -16.94
CA GLU A 82 -0.69 5.66 -17.85
C GLU A 82 0.59 5.04 -18.44
N LEU A 83 1.44 4.42 -17.62
CA LEU A 83 2.64 3.75 -18.13
C LEU A 83 2.31 2.67 -19.16
N LEU A 84 1.20 1.95 -18.99
CA LEU A 84 0.83 0.87 -19.91
C LEU A 84 0.15 1.37 -21.21
N LYS A 85 -0.60 2.47 -21.16
CA LYS A 85 -1.50 2.89 -22.23
C LYS A 85 -1.06 4.17 -22.96
N ASN A 86 -0.43 5.10 -22.24
CA ASN A 86 -0.10 6.40 -22.80
C ASN A 86 1.09 6.29 -23.74
N GLU A 87 0.89 6.65 -25.02
CA GLU A 87 1.93 6.57 -26.05
C GLU A 87 3.14 7.48 -25.75
N SER A 88 2.90 8.61 -25.11
CA SER A 88 3.96 9.56 -24.73
C SER A 88 4.98 8.96 -23.75
N TYR A 89 4.67 7.82 -23.12
CA TYR A 89 5.55 7.15 -22.15
C TYR A 89 6.35 5.99 -22.77
N SER A 90 6.50 5.96 -24.11
CA SER A 90 7.32 4.96 -24.81
C SER A 90 8.76 4.91 -24.28
N ASN A 91 9.37 6.07 -24.04
CA ASN A 91 10.73 6.16 -23.49
C ASN A 91 10.86 5.48 -22.11
N ALA A 92 9.85 5.58 -21.26
CA ALA A 92 9.83 4.91 -19.95
C ALA A 92 9.69 3.39 -20.12
N ARG A 93 8.86 2.93 -21.07
CA ARG A 93 8.73 1.50 -21.39
C ARG A 93 10.01 0.94 -22.02
N ASP A 94 10.65 1.66 -22.94
CA ASP A 94 11.92 1.25 -23.54
C ASP A 94 13.04 1.18 -22.50
N TYR A 95 13.06 2.13 -21.57
CA TYR A 95 13.99 2.10 -20.46
C TYR A 95 13.82 0.83 -19.60
N LEU A 96 12.59 0.43 -19.31
CA LEU A 96 12.30 -0.81 -18.57
C LEU A 96 12.69 -2.06 -19.38
N LYS A 97 12.33 -2.08 -20.68
CA LYS A 97 12.67 -3.18 -21.59
C LYS A 97 14.19 -3.41 -21.69
N ASN A 98 14.97 -2.32 -21.77
CA ASN A 98 16.44 -2.38 -21.77
C ASN A 98 17.04 -2.92 -20.46
N ARG A 99 16.21 -3.07 -19.43
CA ARG A 99 16.56 -3.69 -18.14
C ARG A 99 15.91 -5.05 -17.93
N SER A 100 15.46 -5.67 -19.01
CA SER A 100 14.76 -6.97 -18.99
C SER A 100 13.47 -6.97 -18.15
N LEU A 101 12.84 -5.79 -18.03
CA LEU A 101 11.54 -5.64 -17.37
C LEU A 101 10.47 -5.43 -18.45
N GLY A 102 9.79 -6.49 -18.80
CA GLY A 102 8.73 -6.49 -19.80
C GLY A 102 7.37 -6.09 -19.22
N LYS A 103 6.33 -6.25 -20.04
CA LYS A 103 4.96 -5.89 -19.67
C LYS A 103 4.44 -6.70 -18.47
N GLU A 104 4.87 -7.96 -18.35
CA GLU A 104 4.43 -8.84 -17.26
C GLU A 104 5.04 -8.40 -15.92
N GLU A 105 6.33 -8.03 -15.90
CA GLU A 105 6.99 -7.49 -14.70
C GLU A 105 6.37 -6.15 -14.30
N VAL A 106 6.10 -5.27 -15.27
CA VAL A 106 5.44 -3.98 -15.03
C VAL A 106 4.08 -4.17 -14.37
N LYS A 107 3.28 -5.14 -14.84
CA LYS A 107 1.98 -5.47 -14.25
C LYS A 107 2.14 -6.12 -12.88
N LYS A 108 3.00 -7.14 -12.77
CA LYS A 108 3.22 -7.89 -11.53
C LYS A 108 3.63 -7.00 -10.37
N PHE A 109 4.53 -6.04 -10.62
CA PHE A 109 5.02 -5.11 -9.60
C PHE A 109 4.29 -3.77 -9.60
N LYS A 110 3.25 -3.65 -10.41
CA LYS A 110 2.41 -2.44 -10.51
C LYS A 110 3.21 -1.15 -10.70
N MET A 111 4.27 -1.24 -11.51
CA MET A 111 5.15 -0.11 -11.80
C MET A 111 4.39 0.98 -12.55
N GLY A 112 4.71 2.24 -12.29
CA GLY A 112 4.14 3.40 -12.95
C GLY A 112 5.21 4.38 -13.41
N PHE A 113 4.80 5.37 -14.18
CA PHE A 113 5.67 6.49 -14.55
C PHE A 113 4.92 7.80 -14.38
N ILE A 114 5.59 8.75 -13.76
CA ILE A 114 5.09 10.10 -13.53
C ILE A 114 5.87 11.06 -14.41
N GLU A 115 5.16 11.80 -15.22
CA GLU A 115 5.76 12.84 -16.06
C GLU A 115 6.37 14.01 -15.26
N LYS A 116 7.04 14.94 -15.94
CA LYS A 116 7.71 16.08 -15.28
C LYS A 116 6.72 17.10 -14.72
N ASN A 117 5.57 17.27 -15.37
CA ASN A 117 4.54 18.23 -15.01
C ASN A 117 3.20 17.51 -14.75
N PRO A 118 3.12 16.67 -13.72
CA PRO A 118 1.93 15.91 -13.43
C PRO A 118 0.82 16.79 -12.85
N SER A 119 -0.43 16.37 -13.02
CA SER A 119 -1.62 17.10 -12.56
C SER A 119 -2.57 16.26 -11.73
N PHE A 120 -2.12 15.10 -11.21
CA PHE A 120 -2.99 14.20 -10.49
C PHE A 120 -3.41 14.74 -9.12
N PHE A 121 -2.64 15.66 -8.55
CA PHE A 121 -3.04 16.42 -7.35
C PHE A 121 -4.42 17.06 -7.51
N GLU A 122 -4.68 17.70 -8.64
CA GLU A 122 -5.96 18.38 -8.93
C GLU A 122 -7.16 17.41 -8.96
N LYS A 123 -6.94 16.15 -9.30
CA LYS A 123 -7.98 15.12 -9.22
C LYS A 123 -8.24 14.70 -7.79
N LEU A 124 -7.19 14.44 -7.02
CA LEU A 124 -7.31 13.96 -5.65
C LEU A 124 -7.86 15.01 -4.69
N LYS A 125 -7.62 16.30 -4.91
CA LYS A 125 -8.16 17.36 -4.06
C LYS A 125 -9.69 17.50 -4.09
N ASN A 126 -10.35 16.88 -5.06
CA ASN A 126 -11.81 16.80 -5.10
C ASN A 126 -12.37 15.81 -4.07
N GLU A 127 -11.55 14.85 -3.61
CA GLU A 127 -11.96 13.80 -2.68
C GLU A 127 -11.29 13.94 -1.31
N PHE A 128 -10.07 14.50 -1.26
CA PHE A 128 -9.26 14.59 -0.04
C PHE A 128 -8.83 16.03 0.22
N SER A 129 -8.67 16.39 1.49
CA SER A 129 -8.13 17.69 1.86
C SER A 129 -6.65 17.82 1.41
N GLU A 130 -6.23 19.04 1.10
CA GLU A 130 -4.83 19.34 0.76
C GLU A 130 -3.87 18.90 1.88
N GLN A 131 -4.27 19.08 3.13
CA GLN A 131 -3.51 18.62 4.28
C GLN A 131 -3.31 17.11 4.25
N THR A 132 -4.38 16.33 4.03
CA THR A 132 -4.31 14.87 3.94
C THR A 132 -3.39 14.41 2.79
N LEU A 133 -3.47 15.11 1.65
CA LEU A 133 -2.61 14.83 0.50
C LEU A 133 -1.13 15.10 0.82
N VAL A 134 -0.80 16.18 1.51
CA VAL A 134 0.57 16.48 1.96
C VAL A 134 1.05 15.48 3.00
N GLU A 135 0.20 15.16 4.00
CA GLU A 135 0.50 14.15 5.04
C GLU A 135 0.75 12.75 4.46
N SER A 136 0.21 12.44 3.26
CA SER A 136 0.50 11.19 2.55
C SER A 136 1.97 11.05 2.14
N GLY A 137 2.69 12.15 2.03
CA GLY A 137 4.08 12.19 1.56
C GLY A 137 4.24 12.11 0.03
N LEU A 138 3.15 12.00 -0.73
CA LEU A 138 3.18 12.03 -2.19
C LEU A 138 3.32 13.45 -2.74
N PHE A 139 2.88 14.43 -1.99
CA PHE A 139 2.86 15.83 -2.38
C PHE A 139 3.58 16.70 -1.35
N TYR A 140 3.98 17.88 -1.75
CA TYR A 140 4.48 18.94 -0.87
C TYR A 140 4.15 20.30 -1.45
N LEU A 141 4.04 21.32 -0.58
CA LEU A 141 3.86 22.70 -0.99
C LEU A 141 5.23 23.30 -1.38
N ASP A 142 5.37 23.78 -2.60
CA ASP A 142 6.47 24.65 -3.01
C ASP A 142 6.13 26.08 -2.58
N GLU A 143 6.69 26.50 -1.44
CA GLU A 143 6.41 27.82 -0.85
C GLU A 143 6.76 28.99 -1.77
N LYS A 144 7.77 28.82 -2.64
CA LYS A 144 8.20 29.90 -3.58
C LYS A 144 7.18 30.13 -4.67
N LYS A 145 6.52 29.06 -5.12
CA LYS A 145 5.52 29.11 -6.19
C LYS A 145 4.10 29.09 -5.67
N ASN A 146 3.91 28.85 -4.37
CA ASN A 146 2.63 28.61 -3.73
C ASN A 146 1.77 27.56 -4.48
N THR A 147 2.42 26.45 -4.87
CA THR A 147 1.79 25.36 -5.61
C THR A 147 2.14 24.01 -5.01
N TYR A 148 1.19 23.08 -5.08
CA TYR A 148 1.46 21.69 -4.68
C TYR A 148 2.20 20.94 -5.79
N VAL A 149 3.20 20.19 -5.39
CA VAL A 149 4.11 19.49 -6.29
C VAL A 149 4.12 18.01 -5.96
N GLU A 150 4.00 17.18 -6.99
CA GLU A 150 4.15 15.72 -6.86
C GLU A 150 5.63 15.35 -6.64
N ARG A 151 5.90 14.65 -5.56
CA ARG A 151 7.27 14.30 -5.13
C ARG A 151 8.02 13.45 -6.15
N PHE A 152 7.31 12.56 -6.82
CA PHE A 152 7.88 11.57 -7.73
C PHE A 152 7.84 11.98 -9.21
N ARG A 153 7.61 13.27 -9.51
CA ARG A 153 7.60 13.75 -10.89
C ARG A 153 8.88 13.40 -11.64
N GLY A 154 8.76 13.04 -12.93
CA GLY A 154 9.86 12.64 -13.80
C GLY A 154 10.45 11.26 -13.47
N ARG A 155 9.73 10.37 -12.76
CA ARG A 155 10.28 9.12 -12.25
C ARG A 155 9.41 7.90 -12.57
N LEU A 156 10.07 6.78 -12.79
CA LEU A 156 9.45 5.47 -12.61
C LEU A 156 9.18 5.28 -11.12
N ILE A 157 8.00 4.77 -10.79
CA ILE A 157 7.59 4.47 -9.43
C ILE A 157 7.43 2.96 -9.23
N PHE A 158 7.80 2.54 -8.03
CA PHE A 158 7.75 1.16 -7.54
C PHE A 158 6.96 1.17 -6.24
N PRO A 159 5.72 0.64 -6.21
CA PRO A 159 4.94 0.59 -4.99
C PRO A 159 5.62 -0.25 -3.92
N ILE A 160 5.62 0.25 -2.70
CA ILE A 160 6.01 -0.48 -1.49
C ILE A 160 4.72 -0.84 -0.79
N ASN A 161 4.42 -2.14 -0.73
CA ASN A 161 3.17 -2.64 -0.19
C ASN A 161 3.32 -3.03 1.28
N ASN A 162 2.22 -2.94 2.01
CA ASN A 162 2.08 -3.61 3.30
C ASN A 162 1.92 -5.13 3.09
N ILE A 163 1.86 -5.87 4.19
CA ILE A 163 1.75 -7.34 4.18
C ILE A 163 0.47 -7.85 3.49
N SER A 164 -0.55 -7.01 3.39
CA SER A 164 -1.82 -7.31 2.70
C SER A 164 -1.80 -6.96 1.20
N GLY A 165 -0.66 -6.50 0.67
CA GLY A 165 -0.50 -6.14 -0.73
C GLY A 165 -1.05 -4.76 -1.11
N GLN A 166 -1.33 -3.90 -0.13
CA GLN A 166 -1.82 -2.55 -0.37
C GLN A 166 -0.65 -1.57 -0.41
N PRO A 167 -0.58 -0.64 -1.39
CA PRO A 167 0.51 0.31 -1.49
C PRO A 167 0.45 1.33 -0.33
N ILE A 168 1.58 1.50 0.35
CA ILE A 168 1.73 2.41 1.50
C ILE A 168 2.89 3.39 1.34
N ALA A 169 3.74 3.18 0.35
CA ALA A 169 4.85 4.06 0.03
C ALA A 169 5.31 3.81 -1.41
N LEU A 170 6.23 4.62 -1.90
CA LEU A 170 6.83 4.48 -3.21
C LEU A 170 8.35 4.57 -3.15
N GLY A 171 9.01 3.75 -3.96
CA GLY A 171 10.34 4.05 -4.47
C GLY A 171 10.22 4.74 -5.81
N GLY A 172 11.09 5.70 -6.10
CA GLY A 172 11.10 6.40 -7.38
C GLY A 172 12.49 6.45 -8.00
N ARG A 173 12.60 6.16 -9.30
CA ARG A 173 13.84 6.20 -10.06
C ARG A 173 13.74 7.15 -11.22
N ILE A 174 14.66 8.12 -11.31
CA ILE A 174 14.78 8.97 -12.50
C ILE A 174 15.31 8.16 -13.68
N ILE A 175 14.70 8.34 -14.86
CA ILE A 175 15.13 7.63 -16.09
C ILE A 175 16.11 8.48 -16.90
N GLU A 176 16.00 9.79 -16.82
CA GLU A 176 16.94 10.72 -17.44
C GLU A 176 18.15 10.96 -16.52
N LYS A 177 19.33 11.07 -17.10
CA LYS A 177 20.53 11.40 -16.33
C LYS A 177 20.56 12.91 -16.09
N LEU A 178 20.27 13.31 -14.86
CA LEU A 178 20.34 14.70 -14.41
C LEU A 178 21.24 14.76 -13.17
N ASP A 179 22.41 15.36 -13.30
CA ASP A 179 23.47 15.31 -12.27
C ASP A 179 23.09 16.03 -10.97
N TYR A 180 22.10 16.93 -11.02
CA TYR A 180 21.60 17.68 -9.86
C TYR A 180 20.42 16.99 -9.13
N LEU A 181 19.93 15.85 -9.61
CA LEU A 181 18.84 15.10 -9.00
C LEU A 181 19.30 13.74 -8.49
N ALA A 182 18.84 13.38 -7.30
CA ALA A 182 19.05 12.04 -6.76
C ALA A 182 18.46 10.98 -7.70
N LYS A 183 19.27 9.97 -8.07
CA LYS A 183 18.87 8.87 -8.96
C LYS A 183 17.68 8.09 -8.41
N TYR A 184 17.66 7.86 -7.11
CA TYR A 184 16.59 7.19 -6.38
C TYR A 184 16.07 8.07 -5.25
N ILE A 185 14.77 8.05 -5.04
CA ILE A 185 14.11 8.61 -3.86
C ILE A 185 13.09 7.60 -3.33
N ASN A 186 12.79 7.69 -2.05
CA ASN A 186 11.67 6.95 -1.44
C ASN A 186 10.69 7.94 -0.81
N SER A 187 9.47 7.46 -0.56
CA SER A 187 8.52 8.20 0.27
C SER A 187 9.17 8.60 1.58
N PRO A 188 8.86 9.80 2.11
CA PRO A 188 9.20 10.16 3.48
C PRO A 188 8.49 9.22 4.46
N GLU A 189 8.95 9.17 5.68
CA GLU A 189 8.20 8.52 6.75
C GLU A 189 6.92 9.28 7.04
N THR A 190 5.86 8.54 7.30
CA THR A 190 4.53 9.07 7.64
C THR A 190 4.01 8.37 8.90
N ASN A 191 2.83 8.75 9.36
CA ASN A 191 2.17 8.03 10.46
C ASN A 191 1.87 6.56 10.13
N PHE A 192 1.86 6.20 8.84
CA PHE A 192 1.48 4.88 8.34
C PHE A 192 2.60 4.13 7.63
N PHE A 193 3.72 4.79 7.37
CA PHE A 193 4.89 4.19 6.74
C PHE A 193 6.16 4.50 7.52
N LYS A 194 6.85 3.46 7.96
CA LYS A 194 8.18 3.50 8.57
C LYS A 194 9.13 2.67 7.74
N LYS A 195 10.15 3.30 7.21
CA LYS A 195 11.09 2.67 6.26
C LYS A 195 11.80 1.44 6.84
N GLY A 196 12.18 1.50 8.10
CA GLY A 196 12.85 0.40 8.79
C GLY A 196 11.95 -0.80 9.11
N SER A 197 10.62 -0.64 9.04
CA SER A 197 9.64 -1.68 9.40
C SER A 197 8.96 -2.33 8.18
N ASN A 198 9.31 -1.91 6.95
CA ASN A 198 8.67 -2.39 5.74
C ASN A 198 9.69 -2.95 4.76
N LEU A 199 9.58 -4.24 4.48
CA LEU A 199 10.41 -4.91 3.48
C LEU A 199 9.71 -4.89 2.12
N TYR A 200 10.43 -4.42 1.10
CA TYR A 200 9.92 -4.38 -0.29
C TYR A 200 9.54 -5.78 -0.78
N ASN A 201 8.35 -5.91 -1.38
CA ASN A 201 7.80 -7.16 -1.91
C ASN A 201 7.60 -8.29 -0.89
N LEU A 202 7.51 -8.01 0.41
CA LEU A 202 7.24 -9.02 1.43
C LEU A 202 5.89 -9.71 1.20
N ASP A 203 4.88 -8.99 0.74
CA ASP A 203 3.56 -9.49 0.37
C ASP A 203 3.60 -10.55 -0.75
N LEU A 204 4.49 -10.36 -1.72
CA LEU A 204 4.70 -11.33 -2.80
C LEU A 204 5.54 -12.52 -2.33
N ALA A 205 6.62 -12.27 -1.57
CA ALA A 205 7.50 -13.33 -1.07
C ALA A 205 6.74 -14.33 -0.18
N ARG A 206 5.84 -13.85 0.69
CA ARG A 206 5.00 -14.73 1.52
C ARG A 206 4.09 -15.66 0.72
N LYS A 207 3.56 -15.19 -0.42
CA LYS A 207 2.71 -16.02 -1.28
C LYS A 207 3.47 -17.14 -2.00
N LEU A 208 4.79 -17.00 -2.13
CA LEU A 208 5.66 -18.00 -2.73
C LEU A 208 6.22 -19.01 -1.73
N SER A 209 6.09 -18.73 -0.42
CA SER A 209 6.61 -19.58 0.66
C SER A 209 5.53 -20.50 1.27
N ASN A 210 4.30 -20.38 0.82
CA ASN A 210 3.15 -21.24 1.15
C ASN A 210 2.82 -22.13 -0.03
#